data_04fee12d53868f9362a10c3c0b63453e
#
_entry.id   04fee12d53868f9362a10c3c0b63453e
#
_cell.length_a   1.000
_cell.length_b   1.000
_cell.length_c   1.000
_cell.angle_alpha   90.00
_cell.angle_beta   90.00
_cell.angle_gamma   90.00
#
_symmetry.space_group_name_H-M   'P 1'
#
loop_
_entity.id
_entity.type
_entity.pdbx_description
1 polymer ?
#
loop_
_entity_poly.entity_id
_entity_poly.type
_entity_poly.pdbx_seq_one_letter_code
_entity_poly.pdbx_strand_id
1 'polypeptide(L)'
;MSDKKIPPKTEKDSESTDIEPNIEKVESSNVNESDEMNPDSSDEIILDPLEEVIKEAAHWKDLAARNQAELDNYRKRMAREKSDAIKFANGSLLSELLPVIDSFQMGLTAAINEDPDSIISKGMEMVQKQLEEFFSSQGAVAISSVGKEFDPNLHEAISQESSDKVPNGHIITEIRKGYTLKDRMLRPAYVIVSKCPD
;
A
#
# COMPACT_ATOMS: atom_id res chain seq x y z
N MET A 1 11.13 -50.49 0.49
CA MET A 1 9.83 -51.17 0.47
C MET A 1 8.95 -50.53 1.50
N SER A 2 8.04 -49.70 1.07
CA SER A 2 6.72 -49.39 1.63
C SER A 2 6.17 -48.14 0.93
N ASP A 3 5.40 -48.41 -0.10
CA ASP A 3 4.60 -47.45 -0.85
C ASP A 3 3.51 -46.88 0.05
N LYS A 4 3.44 -45.54 0.17
CA LYS A 4 2.31 -44.85 0.79
C LYS A 4 1.50 -44.13 -0.29
N LYS A 5 0.46 -44.85 -0.69
CA LYS A 5 -0.59 -44.53 -1.63
C LYS A 5 -1.34 -43.27 -1.18
N ILE A 6 -1.37 -42.25 -2.05
CA ILE A 6 -2.18 -41.03 -1.88
C ILE A 6 -3.60 -41.30 -2.41
N PRO A 7 -4.69 -41.03 -1.67
CA PRO A 7 -6.05 -41.19 -2.16
C PRO A 7 -6.44 -40.04 -3.11
N PRO A 8 -7.36 -40.30 -4.07
CA PRO A 8 -7.78 -39.31 -5.06
C PRO A 8 -8.72 -38.26 -4.46
N LYS A 9 -8.57 -36.99 -4.93
CA LYS A 9 -9.49 -35.90 -4.67
C LYS A 9 -10.83 -36.17 -5.37
N THR A 10 -11.89 -36.20 -4.58
CA THR A 10 -13.27 -36.15 -5.04
C THR A 10 -13.59 -34.75 -5.61
N GLU A 11 -13.95 -34.75 -6.85
CA GLU A 11 -14.69 -33.65 -7.49
C GLU A 11 -16.03 -33.47 -6.77
N LYS A 12 -16.34 -32.25 -6.39
CA LYS A 12 -17.67 -31.85 -5.96
C LYS A 12 -18.24 -30.91 -7.00
N ASP A 13 -19.35 -31.37 -7.50
CA ASP A 13 -20.29 -30.81 -8.44
C ASP A 13 -20.55 -29.31 -8.25
N SER A 14 -20.47 -28.61 -9.37
CA SER A 14 -21.01 -27.27 -9.58
C SER A 14 -22.52 -27.37 -9.76
N GLU A 15 -23.28 -27.05 -8.73
CA GLU A 15 -24.70 -26.79 -8.82
C GLU A 15 -24.95 -25.45 -9.53
N SER A 16 -25.37 -25.56 -10.79
CA SER A 16 -25.95 -24.46 -11.54
C SER A 16 -27.37 -24.23 -11.06
N THR A 17 -27.62 -23.17 -10.35
CA THR A 17 -28.97 -22.67 -10.06
C THR A 17 -29.52 -21.95 -11.28
N ASP A 18 -30.31 -22.68 -12.06
CA ASP A 18 -31.17 -22.10 -13.10
C ASP A 18 -32.28 -21.30 -12.41
N ILE A 19 -32.24 -19.98 -12.58
CA ILE A 19 -33.34 -19.09 -12.20
C ILE A 19 -34.21 -18.94 -13.43
N GLU A 20 -35.31 -19.72 -13.49
CA GLU A 20 -36.36 -19.53 -14.45
C GLU A 20 -37.12 -18.22 -14.15
N PRO A 21 -37.47 -17.41 -15.15
CA PRO A 21 -38.34 -16.24 -14.97
C PRO A 21 -39.79 -16.68 -14.85
N ASN A 22 -40.40 -16.42 -13.72
CA ASN A 22 -41.81 -16.59 -13.47
C ASN A 22 -42.62 -15.57 -14.30
N ILE A 23 -43.26 -16.05 -15.37
CA ILE A 23 -44.20 -15.26 -16.16
C ILE A 23 -45.58 -15.49 -15.56
N GLU A 24 -46.05 -14.59 -14.72
CA GLU A 24 -47.45 -14.54 -14.31
C GLU A 24 -48.32 -14.08 -15.47
N LYS A 25 -49.25 -14.99 -15.86
CA LYS A 25 -50.34 -14.73 -16.77
C LYS A 25 -51.30 -13.72 -16.16
N VAL A 26 -51.43 -12.56 -16.77
CA VAL A 26 -52.56 -11.65 -16.51
C VAL A 26 -53.68 -12.04 -17.46
N GLU A 27 -54.78 -12.55 -16.88
CA GLU A 27 -56.02 -12.87 -17.58
C GLU A 27 -56.74 -11.60 -18.01
N SER A 28 -57.20 -11.65 -19.24
CA SER A 28 -58.11 -10.68 -19.87
C SER A 28 -59.49 -10.72 -19.25
N SER A 29 -60.04 -9.61 -18.80
CA SER A 29 -61.48 -9.44 -18.56
C SER A 29 -62.02 -8.15 -19.17
N ASN A 30 -62.74 -8.40 -20.20
CA ASN A 30 -64.01 -7.79 -20.65
C ASN A 30 -64.23 -6.28 -20.63
N VAL A 31 -64.46 -5.86 -21.85
CA VAL A 31 -65.13 -4.65 -22.35
C VAL A 31 -66.58 -4.47 -21.78
N ASN A 32 -66.86 -3.23 -21.37
CA ASN A 32 -68.22 -2.68 -21.56
C ASN A 32 -68.13 -1.19 -21.90
N GLU A 33 -68.75 -0.87 -23.04
CA GLU A 33 -69.05 0.45 -23.56
C GLU A 33 -70.01 1.21 -22.64
N SER A 34 -69.76 2.50 -22.45
CA SER A 34 -70.81 3.53 -22.67
C SER A 34 -70.22 4.93 -22.34
N ASP A 35 -70.23 5.75 -23.38
CA ASP A 35 -70.49 7.19 -23.44
C ASP A 35 -70.17 8.10 -22.23
N GLU A 36 -69.30 9.07 -22.43
CA GLU A 36 -69.62 10.50 -22.49
C GLU A 36 -68.39 11.34 -22.83
N MET A 37 -68.52 12.14 -23.89
CA MET A 37 -67.57 13.16 -24.30
C MET A 37 -67.45 14.24 -23.23
N ASN A 38 -66.21 14.48 -22.78
CA ASN A 38 -65.82 15.72 -22.12
C ASN A 38 -64.52 16.24 -22.75
N PRO A 39 -64.57 17.38 -23.48
CA PRO A 39 -63.38 17.94 -24.09
C PRO A 39 -62.73 18.99 -23.15
N ASP A 40 -61.99 18.50 -22.18
CA ASP A 40 -61.02 19.34 -21.47
C ASP A 40 -60.11 18.47 -20.62
N SER A 41 -59.03 18.08 -21.20
CA SER A 41 -57.90 17.62 -20.40
C SER A 41 -56.62 17.56 -21.24
N SER A 42 -55.72 18.53 -20.95
CA SER A 42 -54.28 18.33 -20.90
C SER A 42 -53.71 17.25 -21.83
N ASP A 43 -52.93 17.69 -22.79
CA ASP A 43 -52.03 16.86 -23.58
C ASP A 43 -51.19 15.95 -22.64
N GLU A 44 -51.71 14.82 -22.21
CA GLU A 44 -50.88 13.69 -21.82
C GLU A 44 -50.16 13.24 -23.07
N ILE A 45 -48.90 13.59 -23.15
CA ILE A 45 -47.97 13.07 -24.15
C ILE A 45 -47.94 11.56 -23.93
N ILE A 46 -48.73 10.81 -24.69
CA ILE A 46 -48.65 9.36 -24.79
C ILE A 46 -47.32 9.10 -25.48
N LEU A 47 -46.26 8.98 -24.70
CA LEU A 47 -44.95 8.54 -25.19
C LEU A 47 -45.16 7.17 -25.82
N ASP A 48 -44.82 7.03 -27.10
CA ASP A 48 -44.88 5.76 -27.82
C ASP A 48 -44.13 4.72 -26.97
N PRO A 49 -44.73 3.57 -26.63
CA PRO A 49 -44.13 2.52 -25.82
C PRO A 49 -42.74 2.11 -26.34
N LEU A 50 -42.48 2.32 -27.61
CA LEU A 50 -41.18 2.09 -28.22
C LEU A 50 -40.11 3.11 -27.76
N GLU A 51 -40.49 4.37 -27.58
CA GLU A 51 -39.56 5.41 -27.09
C GLU A 51 -39.16 5.18 -25.62
N GLU A 52 -40.08 4.70 -24.77
CA GLU A 52 -39.77 4.34 -23.39
C GLU A 52 -38.75 3.20 -23.32
N VAL A 53 -38.99 2.12 -24.10
CA VAL A 53 -38.04 0.99 -24.17
C VAL A 53 -36.67 1.41 -24.69
N ILE A 54 -36.61 2.30 -25.67
CA ILE A 54 -35.33 2.85 -26.18
C ILE A 54 -34.60 3.67 -25.09
N LYS A 55 -35.33 4.49 -24.33
CA LYS A 55 -34.75 5.27 -23.22
C LYS A 55 -34.22 4.36 -22.10
N GLU A 56 -34.97 3.35 -21.74
CA GLU A 56 -34.54 2.35 -20.75
C GLU A 56 -33.31 1.58 -21.23
N ALA A 57 -33.29 1.12 -22.49
CA ALA A 57 -32.13 0.44 -23.05
C ALA A 57 -30.87 1.34 -23.09
N ALA A 58 -31.07 2.62 -23.41
CA ALA A 58 -29.97 3.61 -23.39
C ALA A 58 -29.45 3.83 -21.94
N HIS A 59 -30.36 3.94 -20.97
CA HIS A 59 -30.02 4.07 -19.55
C HIS A 59 -29.22 2.86 -19.04
N TRP A 60 -29.69 1.65 -19.33
CA TRP A 60 -28.99 0.42 -18.93
C TRP A 60 -27.62 0.28 -19.59
N LYS A 61 -27.51 0.70 -20.85
CA LYS A 61 -26.23 0.73 -21.57
C LYS A 61 -25.25 1.70 -20.93
N ASP A 62 -25.69 2.91 -20.58
CA ASP A 62 -24.84 3.90 -19.90
C ASP A 62 -24.41 3.40 -18.51
N LEU A 63 -25.34 2.84 -17.75
CA LEU A 63 -25.06 2.24 -16.45
C LEU A 63 -24.04 1.10 -16.55
N ALA A 64 -24.21 0.21 -17.54
CA ALA A 64 -23.28 -0.88 -17.79
C ALA A 64 -21.88 -0.36 -18.17
N ALA A 65 -21.81 0.66 -19.04
CA ALA A 65 -20.54 1.28 -19.42
C ALA A 65 -19.85 1.94 -18.23
N ARG A 66 -20.60 2.63 -17.38
CA ARG A 66 -20.08 3.24 -16.14
C ARG A 66 -19.57 2.17 -15.18
N ASN A 67 -20.35 1.14 -14.91
CA ASN A 67 -19.95 0.03 -14.05
C ASN A 67 -18.70 -0.67 -14.58
N GLN A 68 -18.59 -0.86 -15.89
CA GLN A 68 -17.40 -1.44 -16.52
C GLN A 68 -16.17 -0.54 -16.28
N ALA A 69 -16.30 0.77 -16.45
CA ALA A 69 -15.22 1.72 -16.20
C ALA A 69 -14.79 1.72 -14.71
N GLU A 70 -15.75 1.66 -13.80
CA GLU A 70 -15.49 1.55 -12.35
C GLU A 70 -14.77 0.26 -12.00
N LEU A 71 -15.19 -0.88 -12.57
CA LEU A 71 -14.52 -2.17 -12.39
C LEU A 71 -13.07 -2.14 -12.91
N ASP A 72 -12.82 -1.52 -14.04
CA ASP A 72 -11.48 -1.42 -14.59
C ASP A 72 -10.59 -0.50 -13.74
N ASN A 73 -11.13 0.60 -13.23
CA ASN A 73 -10.45 1.47 -12.29
C ASN A 73 -10.17 0.76 -10.95
N TYR A 74 -11.15 0.00 -10.44
CA TYR A 74 -10.99 -0.82 -9.25
C TYR A 74 -9.88 -1.86 -9.42
N ARG A 75 -9.89 -2.61 -10.54
CA ARG A 75 -8.86 -3.61 -10.85
C ARG A 75 -7.46 -2.99 -10.90
N LYS A 76 -7.32 -1.83 -11.56
CA LYS A 76 -6.04 -1.10 -11.62
C LYS A 76 -5.57 -0.66 -10.23
N ARG A 77 -6.49 -0.13 -9.41
CA ARG A 77 -6.19 0.26 -8.03
C ARG A 77 -5.77 -0.94 -7.20
N MET A 78 -6.53 -2.02 -7.20
CA MET A 78 -6.22 -3.25 -6.46
C MET A 78 -4.88 -3.87 -6.86
N ALA A 79 -4.54 -3.82 -8.15
CA ALA A 79 -3.25 -4.31 -8.63
C ALA A 79 -2.08 -3.47 -8.06
N ARG A 80 -2.23 -2.15 -7.97
CA ARG A 80 -1.25 -1.25 -7.34
C ARG A 80 -1.14 -1.50 -5.84
N GLU A 81 -2.27 -1.53 -5.13
CA GLU A 81 -2.31 -1.77 -3.69
C GLU A 81 -1.68 -3.13 -3.33
N LYS A 82 -1.97 -4.18 -4.12
CA LYS A 82 -1.33 -5.50 -3.95
C LYS A 82 0.18 -5.43 -4.16
N SER A 83 0.63 -4.73 -5.20
CA SER A 83 2.05 -4.53 -5.47
C SER A 83 2.74 -3.78 -4.32
N ASP A 84 2.11 -2.72 -3.81
CA ASP A 84 2.64 -1.94 -2.70
C ASP A 84 2.63 -2.75 -1.39
N ALA A 85 1.58 -3.51 -1.13
CA ALA A 85 1.53 -4.41 0.02
C ALA A 85 2.69 -5.43 0.01
N ILE A 86 2.98 -6.04 -1.14
CA ILE A 86 4.12 -6.95 -1.30
C ILE A 86 5.45 -6.19 -1.16
N LYS A 87 5.54 -4.99 -1.76
CA LYS A 87 6.74 -4.15 -1.75
C LYS A 87 7.16 -3.75 -0.33
N PHE A 88 6.19 -3.52 0.56
CA PHE A 88 6.42 -3.02 1.91
C PHE A 88 6.05 -4.03 3.02
N ALA A 89 5.77 -5.28 2.67
CA ALA A 89 5.39 -6.32 3.63
C ALA A 89 6.37 -6.46 4.80
N ASN A 90 7.68 -6.34 4.52
CA ASN A 90 8.74 -6.47 5.52
C ASN A 90 9.03 -5.17 6.28
N GLY A 91 8.34 -4.07 5.98
CA GLY A 91 8.65 -2.75 6.53
C GLY A 91 8.49 -2.70 8.06
N SER A 92 7.43 -3.27 8.60
CA SER A 92 7.18 -3.34 10.05
C SER A 92 8.26 -4.15 10.75
N LEU A 93 8.55 -5.35 10.25
CA LEU A 93 9.59 -6.22 10.79
C LEU A 93 10.97 -5.55 10.79
N LEU A 94 11.33 -4.90 9.67
CA LEU A 94 12.59 -4.18 9.58
C LEU A 94 12.66 -3.02 10.57
N SER A 95 11.57 -2.27 10.75
CA SER A 95 11.50 -1.18 11.73
C SER A 95 11.67 -1.67 13.16
N GLU A 96 11.07 -2.81 13.51
CA GLU A 96 11.21 -3.43 14.84
C GLU A 96 12.62 -4.00 15.08
N LEU A 97 13.33 -4.37 14.02
CA LEU A 97 14.71 -4.86 14.12
C LEU A 97 15.73 -3.73 14.28
N LEU A 98 15.43 -2.49 13.85
CA LEU A 98 16.37 -1.36 13.95
C LEU A 98 16.88 -1.09 15.37
N PRO A 99 16.08 -1.11 16.45
CA PRO A 99 16.59 -0.94 17.81
C PRO A 99 17.59 -2.03 18.22
N VAL A 100 17.43 -3.25 17.72
CA VAL A 100 18.37 -4.35 17.99
C VAL A 100 19.73 -4.07 17.34
N ILE A 101 19.71 -3.58 16.11
CA ILE A 101 20.93 -3.18 15.37
C ILE A 101 21.62 -2.00 16.07
N ASP A 102 20.85 -1.02 16.55
CA ASP A 102 21.42 0.10 17.30
C ASP A 102 22.14 -0.38 18.58
N SER A 103 21.50 -1.29 19.33
CA SER A 103 22.11 -1.88 20.52
C SER A 103 23.38 -2.67 20.19
N PHE A 104 23.37 -3.42 19.07
CA PHE A 104 24.52 -4.14 18.57
C PHE A 104 25.66 -3.18 18.19
N GLN A 105 25.35 -2.08 17.51
CA GLN A 105 26.31 -1.07 17.11
C GLN A 105 26.94 -0.36 18.31
N MET A 106 26.15 -0.09 19.36
CA MET A 106 26.68 0.43 20.62
C MET A 106 27.68 -0.54 21.27
N GLY A 107 27.33 -1.83 21.29
CA GLY A 107 28.22 -2.87 21.81
C GLY A 107 29.52 -3.00 20.99
N LEU A 108 29.44 -2.94 19.68
CA LEU A 108 30.58 -2.95 18.78
C LEU A 108 31.47 -1.73 19.01
N THR A 109 30.89 -0.53 19.12
CA THR A 109 31.65 0.70 19.40
C THR A 109 32.39 0.60 20.73
N ALA A 110 31.76 0.04 21.76
CA ALA A 110 32.43 -0.19 23.06
C ALA A 110 33.59 -1.19 22.94
N ALA A 111 33.41 -2.29 22.21
CA ALA A 111 34.45 -3.29 22.00
C ALA A 111 35.64 -2.73 21.21
N ILE A 112 35.40 -1.93 20.17
CA ILE A 112 36.46 -1.27 19.39
C ILE A 112 37.22 -0.26 20.24
N ASN A 113 36.52 0.49 21.11
CA ASN A 113 37.19 1.46 22.00
C ASN A 113 38.08 0.78 23.07
N GLU A 114 37.74 -0.45 23.49
CA GLU A 114 38.53 -1.23 24.45
C GLU A 114 39.76 -1.87 23.76
N ASP A 115 39.55 -2.61 22.70
CA ASP A 115 40.63 -3.24 21.90
C ASP A 115 40.18 -3.41 20.43
N PRO A 116 40.65 -2.52 19.53
CA PRO A 116 40.26 -2.58 18.10
C PRO A 116 40.75 -3.85 17.40
N ASP A 117 41.88 -4.42 17.86
CA ASP A 117 42.49 -5.59 17.24
C ASP A 117 42.00 -6.92 17.80
N SER A 118 41.15 -6.88 18.80
CA SER A 118 40.55 -8.06 19.40
C SER A 118 39.82 -8.92 18.37
N ILE A 119 39.95 -10.25 18.55
CA ILE A 119 39.17 -11.20 17.75
C ILE A 119 37.63 -10.96 17.90
N ILE A 120 37.20 -10.49 19.06
CA ILE A 120 35.79 -10.17 19.34
C ILE A 120 35.36 -8.97 18.52
N SER A 121 36.15 -7.85 18.52
CA SER A 121 35.84 -6.65 17.74
C SER A 121 35.77 -6.98 16.25
N LYS A 122 36.70 -7.71 15.70
CA LYS A 122 36.75 -8.15 14.30
C LYS A 122 35.55 -9.08 13.96
N GLY A 123 35.18 -9.99 14.87
CA GLY A 123 34.02 -10.85 14.70
C GLY A 123 32.70 -10.06 14.69
N MET A 124 32.55 -9.08 15.57
CA MET A 124 31.38 -8.19 15.60
C MET A 124 31.27 -7.31 14.36
N GLU A 125 32.39 -6.77 13.83
CA GLU A 125 32.41 -6.03 12.57
C GLU A 125 31.89 -6.88 11.39
N MET A 126 32.30 -8.16 11.33
CA MET A 126 31.80 -9.07 10.30
C MET A 126 30.28 -9.28 10.42
N VAL A 127 29.75 -9.43 11.64
CA VAL A 127 28.30 -9.54 11.87
C VAL A 127 27.58 -8.25 11.47
N GLN A 128 28.13 -7.08 11.82
CA GLN A 128 27.55 -5.81 11.39
C GLN A 128 27.46 -5.71 9.87
N LYS A 129 28.51 -6.08 9.17
CA LYS A 129 28.52 -6.07 7.70
C LYS A 129 27.46 -7.01 7.12
N GLN A 130 27.28 -8.21 7.68
CA GLN A 130 26.24 -9.13 7.26
C GLN A 130 24.82 -8.56 7.51
N LEU A 131 24.62 -7.86 8.63
CA LEU A 131 23.35 -7.18 8.91
C LEU A 131 23.06 -6.06 7.89
N GLU A 132 24.05 -5.24 7.56
CA GLU A 132 23.94 -4.18 6.54
C GLU A 132 23.65 -4.78 5.14
N GLU A 133 24.31 -5.87 4.77
CA GLU A 133 24.03 -6.60 3.52
C GLU A 133 22.63 -7.19 3.51
N PHE A 134 22.16 -7.75 4.63
CA PHE A 134 20.78 -8.25 4.77
C PHE A 134 19.77 -7.12 4.57
N PHE A 135 19.91 -5.97 5.24
CA PHE A 135 19.03 -4.82 5.07
C PHE A 135 19.01 -4.33 3.63
N SER A 136 20.18 -4.21 3.01
CA SER A 136 20.30 -3.85 1.60
C SER A 136 19.58 -4.83 0.68
N SER A 137 19.67 -6.14 0.93
CA SER A 137 18.97 -7.17 0.15
C SER A 137 17.45 -7.06 0.25
N GLN A 138 16.93 -6.59 1.40
CA GLN A 138 15.51 -6.30 1.58
C GLN A 138 15.08 -4.95 0.96
N GLY A 139 16.03 -4.18 0.41
CA GLY A 139 15.80 -2.87 -0.18
C GLY A 139 15.75 -1.73 0.85
N ALA A 140 16.23 -1.99 2.06
CA ALA A 140 16.43 -0.95 3.08
C ALA A 140 17.84 -0.35 2.93
N VAL A 141 17.91 0.98 2.87
CA VAL A 141 19.18 1.72 2.67
C VAL A 141 19.36 2.69 3.83
N ALA A 142 20.57 2.72 4.38
CA ALA A 142 20.94 3.69 5.41
C ALA A 142 21.02 5.10 4.79
N ILE A 143 20.49 6.08 5.52
CA ILE A 143 20.59 7.48 5.13
C ILE A 143 21.99 7.96 5.51
N SER A 144 22.77 8.42 4.53
CA SER A 144 24.07 9.03 4.78
C SER A 144 23.87 10.50 5.14
N SER A 145 24.02 10.83 6.41
CA SER A 145 23.66 12.15 6.96
C SER A 145 24.88 13.06 7.20
N VAL A 146 25.99 12.53 7.66
CA VAL A 146 27.17 13.31 8.11
C VAL A 146 27.74 14.17 7.00
N GLY A 147 27.93 15.47 7.29
CA GLY A 147 28.46 16.46 6.36
C GLY A 147 27.45 16.99 5.33
N LYS A 148 26.22 16.50 5.33
CA LYS A 148 25.15 16.99 4.45
C LYS A 148 24.34 18.09 5.14
N GLU A 149 23.59 18.85 4.33
CA GLU A 149 22.62 19.82 4.81
C GLU A 149 21.48 19.08 5.53
N PHE A 150 20.96 19.70 6.58
CA PHE A 150 19.84 19.15 7.35
C PHE A 150 18.54 19.20 6.51
N ASP A 151 17.91 18.04 6.32
CA ASP A 151 16.61 17.91 5.68
C ASP A 151 15.59 17.37 6.70
N PRO A 152 14.57 18.16 7.06
CA PRO A 152 13.53 17.72 8.02
C PRO A 152 12.76 16.46 7.59
N ASN A 153 12.76 16.12 6.30
CA ASN A 153 12.08 14.91 5.82
C ASN A 153 12.89 13.63 6.08
N LEU A 154 14.23 13.74 6.26
CA LEU A 154 15.13 12.61 6.42
C LEU A 154 15.81 12.56 7.79
N HIS A 155 15.94 13.71 8.43
CA HIS A 155 16.73 13.89 9.64
C HIS A 155 15.88 14.46 10.77
N GLU A 156 16.19 14.03 12.00
CA GLU A 156 15.65 14.59 13.23
C GLU A 156 16.80 15.15 14.06
N ALA A 157 16.83 16.48 14.23
CA ALA A 157 17.85 17.18 14.99
C ALA A 157 17.57 17.02 16.50
N ILE A 158 18.48 16.37 17.23
CA ILE A 158 18.40 16.22 18.68
C ILE A 158 19.03 17.41 19.40
N SER A 159 20.16 17.89 18.88
CA SER A 159 20.87 19.06 19.43
C SER A 159 21.55 19.86 18.32
N GLN A 160 21.98 21.08 18.69
CA GLN A 160 22.79 21.94 17.87
C GLN A 160 24.10 22.21 18.60
N GLU A 161 25.20 22.11 17.89
CA GLU A 161 26.53 22.38 18.43
C GLU A 161 27.26 23.40 17.55
N SER A 162 28.08 24.24 18.18
CA SER A 162 28.92 25.18 17.46
C SER A 162 30.12 24.45 16.86
N SER A 163 30.36 24.64 15.57
CA SER A 163 31.46 23.99 14.86
C SER A 163 32.12 24.94 13.86
N ASP A 164 33.45 25.11 13.97
CA ASP A 164 34.25 25.87 13.00
C ASP A 164 34.56 25.08 11.72
N LYS A 165 34.31 23.76 11.74
CA LYS A 165 34.68 22.85 10.63
C LYS A 165 33.52 22.54 9.69
N VAL A 166 32.31 22.65 10.20
CA VAL A 166 31.10 22.27 9.45
C VAL A 166 30.22 23.51 9.26
N PRO A 167 29.81 23.82 8.04
CA PRO A 167 28.97 24.97 7.77
C PRO A 167 27.68 24.94 8.59
N ASN A 168 27.11 26.15 8.86
CA ASN A 168 25.83 26.27 9.56
C ASN A 168 24.73 25.51 8.83
N GLY A 169 23.88 24.82 9.57
CA GLY A 169 22.80 24.01 9.03
C GLY A 169 23.19 22.64 8.48
N HIS A 170 24.47 22.28 8.56
CA HIS A 170 24.96 20.95 8.17
C HIS A 170 25.09 20.02 9.36
N ILE A 171 25.07 18.73 9.08
CA ILE A 171 25.10 17.67 10.09
C ILE A 171 26.56 17.40 10.50
N ILE A 172 26.85 17.61 11.78
CA ILE A 172 28.16 17.35 12.37
C ILE A 172 28.34 15.85 12.61
N THR A 173 27.35 15.25 13.25
CA THR A 173 27.43 13.85 13.66
C THR A 173 26.05 13.20 13.57
N GLU A 174 26.04 11.91 13.27
CA GLU A 174 24.87 11.05 13.30
C GLU A 174 24.93 10.19 14.57
N ILE A 175 23.96 10.38 15.48
CA ILE A 175 23.85 9.61 16.71
C ILE A 175 23.22 8.26 16.44
N ARG A 176 22.25 8.25 15.52
CA ARG A 176 21.47 7.07 15.18
C ARG A 176 21.19 7.05 13.69
N LYS A 177 21.52 5.95 13.02
CA LYS A 177 21.33 5.82 11.57
C LYS A 177 19.85 5.84 11.19
N GLY A 178 19.51 6.67 10.22
CA GLY A 178 18.23 6.64 9.54
C GLY A 178 18.18 5.56 8.47
N TYR A 179 16.98 5.07 8.14
CA TYR A 179 16.77 4.04 7.11
C TYR A 179 15.56 4.35 6.26
N THR A 180 15.70 4.11 4.96
CA THR A 180 14.60 4.12 3.99
C THR A 180 14.39 2.73 3.43
N LEU A 181 13.15 2.33 3.20
CA LEU A 181 12.80 1.11 2.48
C LEU A 181 12.28 1.50 1.10
N LYS A 182 13.11 1.35 0.09
CA LYS A 182 12.82 1.83 -1.27
C LYS A 182 12.48 3.34 -1.23
N ASP A 183 11.21 3.70 -1.43
CA ASP A 183 10.73 5.10 -1.50
C ASP A 183 10.09 5.58 -0.18
N ARG A 184 9.99 4.69 0.82
CA ARG A 184 9.34 5.01 2.10
C ARG A 184 10.36 5.09 3.22
N MET A 185 10.31 6.13 4.03
CA MET A 185 11.12 6.23 5.23
C MET A 185 10.65 5.21 6.28
N LEU A 186 11.58 4.43 6.84
CA LEU A 186 11.38 3.57 7.99
C LEU A 186 11.60 4.33 9.29
N ARG A 187 12.69 5.11 9.34
CA ARG A 187 13.08 5.90 10.51
C ARG A 187 14.00 7.05 10.09
N PRO A 188 13.79 8.28 10.60
CA PRO A 188 14.72 9.38 10.38
C PRO A 188 16.08 9.11 11.04
N ALA A 189 17.11 9.76 10.53
CA ALA A 189 18.42 9.78 11.16
C ALA A 189 18.42 10.81 12.31
N TYR A 190 18.89 10.42 13.48
CA TYR A 190 19.09 11.32 14.61
C TYR A 190 20.44 11.99 14.53
N VAL A 191 20.44 13.31 14.42
CA VAL A 191 21.62 14.07 14.07
C VAL A 191 21.87 15.27 14.99
N ILE A 192 23.13 15.68 15.06
CA ILE A 192 23.57 16.95 15.63
C ILE A 192 23.88 17.89 14.48
N VAL A 193 23.26 19.08 14.51
CA VAL A 193 23.39 20.09 13.44
C VAL A 193 24.33 21.19 13.88
N SER A 194 25.15 21.67 12.95
CA SER A 194 26.05 22.80 13.17
C SER A 194 25.27 24.10 13.30
N LYS A 195 25.55 24.86 14.36
CA LYS A 195 25.15 26.26 14.53
C LYS A 195 26.37 27.15 14.35
N CYS A 196 26.19 28.35 13.75
CA CYS A 196 27.27 29.34 13.72
C CYS A 196 27.73 29.66 15.16
N PRO A 197 29.05 29.76 15.44
CA PRO A 197 29.52 30.33 16.70
C PRO A 197 29.02 31.78 16.79
N ASP A 198 28.43 32.10 17.95
CA ASP A 198 27.97 33.47 18.27
C ASP A 198 29.16 34.43 18.35
#